data_e8f646e1d87e4d8ccf0971d850a8574a
#
_entry.id   e8f646e1d87e4d8ccf0971d850a8574a
#
_cell.length_a   1.000
_cell.length_b   1.000
_cell.length_c   1.000
_cell.angle_alpha   90.00
_cell.angle_beta   90.00
_cell.angle_gamma   90.00
#
_symmetry.space_group_name_H-M   'P 1'
#
loop_
_entity.id
_entity.type
_entity.pdbx_description
1 polymer ?
#
loop_
_entity_poly.entity_id
_entity_poly.type
_entity_poly.pdbx_seq_one_letter_code
_entity_poly.pdbx_strand_id
1 'polypeptide(L)'
;LTLMVRHGYITEEEKNMATDVSIESMLAGGSGLGEYEGYLDTVIQEVKDKTGDDPSLVSMKIYTALDRSIQDGINKVLSGEDHTWADDSVQAGIAITNVNDGTIVAIGAGRNRTAGDWNYATQALRQPGSTAKPIFDYGPGFEYNDFSTYTLFNDEPWTYTNGPEIGNWDGSYQGLITLRQALSVSRNIPALKAFQQVDKKNIVTFVNGLGIDVAYSTKSENYKKNENNGSDNLINEAYSIGGMSYGVT
;
A
#
# COMPACT_ATOMS: atom_id res chain seq x y z
N LEU A 1 -35.95 18.75 11.44
CA LEU A 1 -36.13 17.71 10.42
C LEU A 1 -37.54 17.73 9.83
N THR A 2 -38.61 17.67 10.61
CA THR A 2 -40.03 17.69 10.10
C THR A 2 -40.34 18.86 9.23
N LEU A 3 -39.85 20.10 9.57
CA LEU A 3 -40.01 21.28 8.74
C LEU A 3 -39.23 21.20 7.43
N MET A 4 -38.05 20.55 7.44
CA MET A 4 -37.24 20.37 6.23
C MET A 4 -37.94 19.44 5.23
N VAL A 5 -38.58 18.36 5.71
CA VAL A 5 -39.42 17.52 4.86
C VAL A 5 -40.60 18.30 4.30
N ARG A 6 -41.31 19.02 5.16
CA ARG A 6 -42.49 19.83 4.74
C ARG A 6 -42.15 20.86 3.66
N HIS A 7 -40.94 21.39 3.69
CA HIS A 7 -40.47 22.38 2.71
C HIS A 7 -39.70 21.76 1.53
N GLY A 8 -39.60 20.43 1.46
CA GLY A 8 -38.98 19.71 0.36
C GLY A 8 -37.45 19.74 0.34
N TYR A 9 -36.80 20.10 1.46
CA TYR A 9 -35.34 20.09 1.57
C TYR A 9 -34.76 18.69 1.79
N ILE A 10 -35.53 17.81 2.45
CA ILE A 10 -35.18 16.40 2.66
C ILE A 10 -36.43 15.53 2.49
N THR A 11 -36.24 14.25 2.20
CA THR A 11 -37.29 13.24 2.15
C THR A 11 -37.68 12.72 3.56
N GLU A 12 -38.80 12.03 3.70
CA GLU A 12 -39.13 11.33 4.95
C GLU A 12 -38.10 10.24 5.29
N GLU A 13 -37.52 9.59 4.28
CA GLU A 13 -36.47 8.58 4.48
C GLU A 13 -35.19 9.19 5.06
N GLU A 14 -34.76 10.30 4.52
CA GLU A 14 -33.60 11.08 5.03
C GLU A 14 -33.86 11.61 6.44
N LYS A 15 -35.06 12.06 6.74
CA LYS A 15 -35.46 12.44 8.10
C LYS A 15 -35.37 11.27 9.06
N ASN A 16 -35.86 10.08 8.69
CA ASN A 16 -35.83 8.90 9.54
C ASN A 16 -34.39 8.46 9.80
N MET A 17 -33.54 8.41 8.76
CA MET A 17 -32.10 8.13 8.92
C MET A 17 -31.42 9.13 9.86
N ALA A 18 -31.71 10.43 9.72
CA ALA A 18 -31.15 11.45 10.60
C ALA A 18 -31.72 11.41 12.03
N THR A 19 -32.92 10.87 12.22
CA THR A 19 -33.55 10.72 13.55
C THR A 19 -32.98 9.54 14.31
N ASP A 20 -32.50 8.52 13.60
CA ASP A 20 -31.89 7.32 14.20
C ASP A 20 -30.44 7.60 14.70
N VAL A 21 -29.87 8.73 14.30
CA VAL A 21 -28.56 9.18 14.80
C VAL A 21 -28.76 9.95 16.11
N SER A 22 -28.25 9.44 17.21
CA SER A 22 -28.40 10.14 18.51
C SER A 22 -27.55 11.43 18.53
N ILE A 23 -28.12 12.49 19.11
CA ILE A 23 -27.41 13.77 19.26
C ILE A 23 -26.17 13.59 20.14
N GLU A 24 -26.22 12.69 21.13
CA GLU A 24 -25.10 12.33 21.98
C GLU A 24 -23.95 11.71 21.18
N SER A 25 -24.27 10.83 20.20
CA SER A 25 -23.25 10.25 19.32
C SER A 25 -22.60 11.30 18.40
N MET A 26 -23.37 12.29 17.96
CA MET A 26 -22.86 13.41 17.15
C MET A 26 -21.99 14.36 17.99
N LEU A 27 -22.39 14.64 19.23
CA LEU A 27 -21.65 15.53 20.14
C LEU A 27 -20.44 14.85 20.80
N ALA A 28 -20.49 13.53 20.96
CA ALA A 28 -19.37 12.76 21.50
C ALA A 28 -18.20 12.58 20.52
N GLY A 29 -18.25 13.22 19.35
CA GLY A 29 -17.19 13.09 18.36
C GLY A 29 -17.08 11.69 17.76
N GLY A 30 -18.21 10.99 17.61
CA GLY A 30 -18.24 9.71 16.92
C GLY A 30 -17.57 8.56 17.69
N SER A 31 -17.73 8.50 19.01
CA SER A 31 -17.09 7.48 19.89
C SER A 31 -17.41 6.00 19.54
N GLY A 32 -18.27 5.73 18.57
CA GLY A 32 -18.55 4.39 18.06
C GLY A 32 -17.85 4.04 16.73
N LEU A 33 -17.27 5.02 16.05
CA LEU A 33 -16.57 4.82 14.77
C LEU A 33 -15.05 5.04 14.88
N GLY A 34 -14.56 5.62 15.99
CA GLY A 34 -13.15 5.93 16.18
C GLY A 34 -12.23 4.70 16.07
N GLU A 35 -12.70 3.53 16.49
CA GLU A 35 -11.95 2.28 16.36
C GLU A 35 -11.79 1.80 14.91
N TYR A 36 -12.65 2.26 13.99
CA TYR A 36 -12.65 1.90 12.57
C TYR A 36 -12.24 3.05 11.65
N GLU A 37 -11.85 4.18 12.22
CA GLU A 37 -11.65 5.44 11.50
C GLU A 37 -10.66 5.32 10.33
N GLY A 38 -9.53 4.63 10.52
CA GLY A 38 -8.58 4.40 9.44
C GLY A 38 -9.13 3.62 8.26
N TYR A 39 -10.02 2.66 8.51
CA TYR A 39 -10.74 1.94 7.46
C TYR A 39 -11.77 2.85 6.79
N LEU A 40 -12.53 3.59 7.58
CA LEU A 40 -13.57 4.49 7.07
C LEU A 40 -13.01 5.64 6.24
N ASP A 41 -11.88 6.23 6.64
CA ASP A 41 -11.17 7.24 5.84
C ASP A 41 -10.84 6.69 4.43
N THR A 42 -10.37 5.45 4.37
CA THR A 42 -10.07 4.79 3.09
C THR A 42 -11.33 4.56 2.27
N VAL A 43 -12.43 4.13 2.89
CA VAL A 43 -13.73 3.95 2.21
C VAL A 43 -14.24 5.30 1.67
N ILE A 44 -14.18 6.36 2.46
CA ILE A 44 -14.61 7.70 2.05
C ILE A 44 -13.80 8.17 0.84
N GLN A 45 -12.47 7.97 0.88
CA GLN A 45 -11.61 8.35 -0.24
C GLN A 45 -11.93 7.53 -1.49
N GLU A 46 -12.10 6.22 -1.37
CA GLU A 46 -12.45 5.36 -2.50
C GLU A 46 -13.80 5.73 -3.13
N VAL A 47 -14.79 6.10 -2.32
CA VAL A 47 -16.08 6.58 -2.83
C VAL A 47 -15.91 7.88 -3.60
N LYS A 48 -15.17 8.85 -3.05
CA LYS A 48 -14.87 10.11 -3.76
C LYS A 48 -14.18 9.87 -5.10
N ASP A 49 -13.19 8.99 -5.12
CA ASP A 49 -12.43 8.69 -6.34
C ASP A 49 -13.29 7.99 -7.41
N LYS A 50 -14.22 7.13 -7.00
CA LYS A 50 -15.09 6.37 -7.92
C LYS A 50 -16.32 7.14 -8.39
N THR A 51 -16.91 7.96 -7.54
CA THR A 51 -18.21 8.62 -7.82
C THR A 51 -18.10 10.13 -8.06
N GLY A 52 -17.04 10.75 -7.56
CA GLY A 52 -16.90 12.21 -7.50
C GLY A 52 -17.70 12.87 -6.36
N ASP A 53 -18.50 12.09 -5.62
CA ASP A 53 -19.32 12.57 -4.51
C ASP A 53 -18.61 12.39 -3.17
N ASP A 54 -18.83 13.34 -2.25
CA ASP A 54 -18.34 13.26 -0.88
C ASP A 54 -19.40 12.64 0.04
N PRO A 55 -19.17 11.43 0.60
CA PRO A 55 -20.14 10.79 1.50
C PRO A 55 -20.50 11.61 2.74
N SER A 56 -19.65 12.57 3.13
CA SER A 56 -19.95 13.49 4.23
C SER A 56 -20.96 14.58 3.86
N LEU A 57 -21.18 14.80 2.56
CA LEU A 57 -22.08 15.84 2.03
C LEU A 57 -23.31 15.25 1.33
N VAL A 58 -23.19 14.03 0.80
CA VAL A 58 -24.26 13.36 0.04
C VAL A 58 -24.70 12.10 0.77
N SER A 59 -26.00 11.98 1.05
CA SER A 59 -26.55 10.79 1.71
C SER A 59 -26.47 9.57 0.78
N MET A 60 -25.80 8.51 1.24
CA MET A 60 -25.64 7.26 0.48
C MET A 60 -25.52 6.06 1.42
N LYS A 61 -25.79 4.86 0.88
CA LYS A 61 -25.53 3.60 1.56
C LYS A 61 -24.27 2.98 0.99
N ILE A 62 -23.26 2.77 1.82
CA ILE A 62 -21.97 2.20 1.43
C ILE A 62 -21.84 0.80 2.05
N TYR A 63 -21.66 -0.20 1.20
CA TYR A 63 -21.42 -1.58 1.62
C TYR A 63 -19.93 -1.86 1.51
N THR A 64 -19.33 -2.32 2.60
CA THR A 64 -17.89 -2.57 2.70
C THR A 64 -17.60 -4.03 3.01
N ALA A 65 -16.36 -4.46 2.78
CA ALA A 65 -15.86 -5.78 3.15
C ALA A 65 -15.29 -5.85 4.58
N LEU A 66 -15.49 -4.82 5.40
CA LEU A 66 -14.96 -4.75 6.76
C LEU A 66 -15.30 -5.99 7.58
N ASP A 67 -14.29 -6.71 8.05
CA ASP A 67 -14.42 -7.73 9.09
C ASP A 67 -14.06 -7.10 10.44
N ARG A 68 -15.06 -6.93 11.29
CA ARG A 68 -14.89 -6.31 12.61
C ARG A 68 -13.92 -7.09 13.50
N SER A 69 -13.97 -8.42 13.47
CA SER A 69 -13.13 -9.25 14.32
C SER A 69 -11.64 -9.09 13.94
N ILE A 70 -11.37 -9.02 12.65
CA ILE A 70 -10.00 -8.78 12.14
C ILE A 70 -9.55 -7.37 12.46
N GLN A 71 -10.43 -6.37 12.28
CA GLN A 71 -10.13 -4.98 12.58
C GLN A 71 -9.86 -4.77 14.08
N ASP A 72 -10.65 -5.38 14.97
CA ASP A 72 -10.43 -5.32 16.41
C ASP A 72 -9.08 -5.95 16.80
N GLY A 73 -8.69 -7.05 16.14
CA GLY A 73 -7.36 -7.65 16.30
C GLY A 73 -6.23 -6.70 15.91
N ILE A 74 -6.34 -6.01 14.77
CA ILE A 74 -5.36 -4.97 14.37
C ILE A 74 -5.30 -3.85 15.40
N ASN A 75 -6.44 -3.38 15.89
CA ASN A 75 -6.50 -2.29 16.85
C ASN A 75 -5.78 -2.66 18.16
N LYS A 76 -5.90 -3.89 18.63
CA LYS A 76 -5.16 -4.42 19.80
C LYS A 76 -3.65 -4.48 19.57
N VAL A 77 -3.22 -4.88 18.39
CA VAL A 77 -1.80 -4.84 18.01
C VAL A 77 -1.28 -3.40 18.02
N LEU A 78 -1.98 -2.47 17.37
CA LEU A 78 -1.53 -1.07 17.26
C LEU A 78 -1.57 -0.33 18.60
N SER A 79 -2.52 -0.64 19.49
CA SER A 79 -2.60 -0.06 20.84
C SER A 79 -1.50 -0.57 21.78
N GLY A 80 -0.88 -1.70 21.45
CA GLY A 80 0.11 -2.34 22.31
C GLY A 80 -0.47 -3.39 23.27
N GLU A 81 -1.78 -3.72 23.15
CA GLU A 81 -2.40 -4.77 23.98
C GLU A 81 -1.86 -6.16 23.61
N ASP A 82 -1.80 -6.48 22.33
CA ASP A 82 -1.35 -7.79 21.83
C ASP A 82 0.08 -7.77 21.28
N HIS A 83 0.76 -6.63 21.25
CA HIS A 83 2.14 -6.49 20.77
C HIS A 83 2.92 -5.42 21.54
N THR A 84 4.12 -5.75 22.00
CA THR A 84 5.01 -4.78 22.63
C THR A 84 5.84 -4.04 21.58
N TRP A 85 5.61 -2.76 21.46
CA TRP A 85 6.38 -1.88 20.56
C TRP A 85 7.69 -1.44 21.23
N ALA A 86 8.73 -1.20 20.43
CA ALA A 86 10.04 -0.81 20.93
C ALA A 86 10.00 0.52 21.71
N ASP A 87 9.24 1.48 21.18
CA ASP A 87 8.97 2.78 21.80
C ASP A 87 7.74 3.45 21.14
N ASP A 88 7.38 4.65 21.61
CA ASP A 88 6.21 5.38 21.13
C ASP A 88 6.42 6.07 19.77
N SER A 89 7.66 6.18 19.30
CA SER A 89 7.96 6.78 17.98
C SER A 89 7.73 5.82 16.83
N VAL A 90 7.69 4.51 17.10
CA VAL A 90 7.44 3.50 16.07
C VAL A 90 6.01 3.60 15.56
N GLN A 91 5.84 3.71 14.26
CA GLN A 91 4.55 3.69 13.58
C GLN A 91 4.41 2.45 12.70
N ALA A 92 3.17 2.03 12.48
CA ALA A 92 2.87 0.89 11.62
C ALA A 92 1.59 1.13 10.81
N GLY A 93 1.64 0.86 9.51
CA GLY A 93 0.47 0.74 8.65
C GLY A 93 0.22 -0.74 8.36
N ILE A 94 -1.02 -1.18 8.44
CA ILE A 94 -1.42 -2.58 8.22
C ILE A 94 -2.60 -2.60 7.26
N ALA A 95 -2.53 -3.41 6.20
CA ALA A 95 -3.67 -3.72 5.34
C ALA A 95 -3.85 -5.24 5.28
N ILE A 96 -5.07 -5.71 5.51
CA ILE A 96 -5.42 -7.13 5.42
C ILE A 96 -6.43 -7.32 4.30
N THR A 97 -6.12 -8.23 3.39
CA THR A 97 -6.97 -8.59 2.26
C THR A 97 -7.49 -10.02 2.38
N ASN A 98 -8.70 -10.24 1.90
CA ASN A 98 -9.24 -11.58 1.72
C ASN A 98 -8.59 -12.22 0.49
N VAL A 99 -7.91 -13.34 0.68
CA VAL A 99 -7.19 -14.04 -0.40
C VAL A 99 -8.09 -14.63 -1.49
N ASN A 100 -9.39 -14.79 -1.23
CA ASN A 100 -10.32 -15.37 -2.21
C ASN A 100 -10.80 -14.36 -3.25
N ASP A 101 -10.91 -13.08 -2.89
CA ASP A 101 -11.51 -12.05 -3.73
C ASP A 101 -10.71 -10.73 -3.77
N GLY A 102 -9.65 -10.62 -2.97
CA GLY A 102 -8.78 -9.44 -2.91
C GLY A 102 -9.40 -8.24 -2.18
N THR A 103 -10.59 -8.40 -1.57
CA THR A 103 -11.20 -7.29 -0.81
C THR A 103 -10.38 -6.94 0.43
N ILE A 104 -10.31 -5.64 0.77
CA ILE A 104 -9.65 -5.16 2.00
C ILE A 104 -10.64 -5.33 3.15
N VAL A 105 -10.31 -6.20 4.10
CA VAL A 105 -11.19 -6.53 5.24
C VAL A 105 -10.83 -5.78 6.51
N ALA A 106 -9.62 -5.24 6.62
CA ALA A 106 -9.21 -4.41 7.75
C ALA A 106 -8.03 -3.50 7.39
N ILE A 107 -7.96 -2.33 8.03
CA ILE A 107 -6.86 -1.35 7.89
C ILE A 107 -6.45 -0.84 9.26
N GLY A 108 -5.16 -0.99 9.59
CA GLY A 108 -4.53 -0.33 10.72
C GLY A 108 -3.79 0.91 10.24
N ALA A 109 -4.35 2.08 10.49
CA ALA A 109 -3.88 3.35 9.94
C ALA A 109 -2.68 3.97 10.68
N GLY A 110 -2.32 3.45 11.84
CA GLY A 110 -1.22 3.94 12.66
C GLY A 110 -1.48 3.79 14.16
N ARG A 111 -0.44 3.98 14.96
CA ARG A 111 -0.52 3.97 16.43
C ARG A 111 -0.86 5.36 16.96
N ASN A 112 -1.57 5.41 18.10
CA ASN A 112 -1.93 6.64 18.80
C ASN A 112 -2.58 7.71 17.91
N ARG A 113 -3.33 7.24 16.89
CA ARG A 113 -3.95 8.08 15.87
C ARG A 113 -5.25 8.72 16.38
N THR A 114 -5.49 9.94 15.98
CA THR A 114 -6.76 10.66 16.16
C THR A 114 -7.40 10.98 14.80
N ALA A 115 -8.66 11.41 14.83
CA ALA A 115 -9.41 11.76 13.64
C ALA A 115 -8.66 12.75 12.73
N GLY A 116 -8.55 12.41 11.45
CA GLY A 116 -7.87 13.23 10.45
C GLY A 116 -6.34 13.14 10.44
N ASP A 117 -5.75 12.31 11.32
CA ASP A 117 -4.32 12.05 11.28
C ASP A 117 -3.92 11.23 10.04
N TRP A 118 -2.62 11.28 9.74
CA TRP A 118 -2.01 10.56 8.62
C TRP A 118 -2.28 9.05 8.66
N ASN A 119 -2.78 8.50 7.55
CA ASN A 119 -2.99 7.06 7.43
C ASN A 119 -1.72 6.37 6.92
N TYR A 120 -1.03 5.69 7.81
CA TYR A 120 0.24 5.02 7.50
C TYR A 120 0.08 3.81 6.56
N ALA A 121 -1.12 3.24 6.45
CA ALA A 121 -1.36 2.12 5.54
C ALA A 121 -1.61 2.55 4.08
N THR A 122 -2.14 3.78 3.86
CA THR A 122 -2.61 4.20 2.53
C THR A 122 -1.97 5.50 2.02
N GLN A 123 -1.29 6.25 2.88
CA GLN A 123 -0.69 7.55 2.52
C GLN A 123 0.83 7.60 2.71
N ALA A 124 1.40 6.74 3.56
CA ALA A 124 2.82 6.77 3.87
C ALA A 124 3.64 6.07 2.79
N LEU A 125 4.21 6.84 1.88
CA LEU A 125 5.15 6.35 0.88
C LEU A 125 6.47 5.94 1.54
N ARG A 126 6.86 4.68 1.38
CA ARG A 126 8.08 4.10 1.96
C ARG A 126 8.85 3.27 0.94
N GLN A 127 10.14 3.14 1.16
CA GLN A 127 10.97 2.20 0.41
C GLN A 127 10.62 0.77 0.85
N PRO A 128 10.21 -0.11 -0.06
CA PRO A 128 9.80 -1.48 0.28
C PRO A 128 11.00 -2.38 0.63
N GLY A 129 12.21 -1.97 0.31
CA GLY A 129 13.39 -2.80 0.47
C GLY A 129 13.24 -4.13 -0.29
N SER A 130 13.76 -5.21 0.26
CA SER A 130 13.76 -6.53 -0.38
C SER A 130 12.38 -7.14 -0.65
N THR A 131 11.29 -6.58 -0.12
CA THR A 131 9.94 -6.99 -0.50
C THR A 131 9.60 -6.63 -1.96
N ALA A 132 10.39 -5.75 -2.58
CA ALA A 132 10.30 -5.42 -4.00
C ALA A 132 10.69 -6.58 -4.93
N LYS A 133 11.60 -7.46 -4.50
CA LYS A 133 12.19 -8.51 -5.36
C LYS A 133 11.18 -9.41 -6.07
N PRO A 134 10.14 -9.96 -5.41
CA PRO A 134 9.13 -10.72 -6.11
C PRO A 134 8.37 -9.92 -7.17
N ILE A 135 8.23 -8.61 -6.97
CA ILE A 135 7.36 -7.72 -7.74
C ILE A 135 8.11 -7.08 -8.91
N PHE A 136 9.33 -6.60 -8.68
CA PHE A 136 10.10 -5.84 -9.69
C PHE A 136 11.10 -6.69 -10.49
N ASP A 137 11.53 -7.83 -9.94
CA ASP A 137 12.57 -8.65 -10.56
C ASP A 137 11.99 -9.97 -11.07
N TYR A 138 11.54 -10.82 -10.14
CA TYR A 138 11.19 -12.19 -10.46
C TYR A 138 9.82 -12.34 -11.10
N GLY A 139 8.80 -11.58 -10.67
CA GLY A 139 7.49 -11.59 -11.29
C GLY A 139 7.52 -11.24 -12.78
N PRO A 140 8.09 -10.08 -13.17
CA PRO A 140 8.30 -9.77 -14.58
C PRO A 140 9.16 -10.81 -15.32
N GLY A 141 10.16 -11.40 -14.66
CA GLY A 141 10.99 -12.47 -15.22
C GLY A 141 10.20 -13.74 -15.55
N PHE A 142 9.24 -14.10 -14.68
CA PHE A 142 8.32 -15.22 -14.95
C PHE A 142 7.39 -14.91 -16.13
N GLU A 143 6.85 -13.67 -16.18
CA GLU A 143 5.85 -13.28 -17.17
C GLU A 143 6.44 -13.09 -18.56
N TYR A 144 7.65 -12.50 -18.66
CA TYR A 144 8.19 -12.05 -19.95
C TYR A 144 9.48 -12.73 -20.41
N ASN A 145 10.18 -13.44 -19.53
CA ASN A 145 11.51 -13.98 -19.79
C ASN A 145 11.66 -15.48 -19.49
N ASP A 146 10.55 -16.22 -19.43
CA ASP A 146 10.53 -17.67 -19.20
C ASP A 146 11.31 -18.11 -17.94
N PHE A 147 11.43 -17.26 -16.93
CA PHE A 147 12.06 -17.66 -15.67
C PHE A 147 11.23 -18.74 -14.99
N SER A 148 11.92 -19.58 -14.26
CA SER A 148 11.33 -20.56 -13.37
C SER A 148 11.99 -20.49 -12.00
N THR A 149 11.41 -21.15 -11.01
CA THR A 149 12.04 -21.24 -9.67
C THR A 149 13.40 -21.94 -9.70
N TYR A 150 13.72 -22.64 -10.77
CA TYR A 150 15.00 -23.32 -11.02
C TYR A 150 15.96 -22.53 -11.92
N THR A 151 15.56 -21.37 -12.46
CA THR A 151 16.46 -20.49 -13.21
C THR A 151 17.67 -20.17 -12.35
N LEU A 152 18.86 -20.31 -12.92
CA LEU A 152 20.12 -20.14 -12.21
C LEU A 152 20.65 -18.73 -12.35
N PHE A 153 21.06 -18.15 -11.24
CA PHE A 153 21.79 -16.89 -11.17
C PHE A 153 23.13 -17.10 -10.46
N ASN A 154 24.20 -16.54 -11.01
CA ASN A 154 25.49 -16.55 -10.34
C ASN A 154 25.57 -15.35 -9.37
N ASP A 155 25.60 -15.67 -8.07
CA ASP A 155 25.77 -14.70 -6.98
C ASP A 155 27.26 -14.46 -6.76
N GLU A 156 27.81 -13.49 -7.48
CA GLU A 156 29.21 -13.07 -7.56
C GLU A 156 29.30 -11.54 -7.60
N PRO A 157 30.47 -10.91 -7.42
CA PRO A 157 30.62 -9.45 -7.55
C PRO A 157 29.95 -8.93 -8.82
N TRP A 158 29.09 -7.92 -8.68
CA TRP A 158 28.28 -7.37 -9.78
C TRP A 158 28.04 -5.88 -9.60
N THR A 159 27.64 -5.20 -10.69
CA THR A 159 27.45 -3.75 -10.70
C THR A 159 26.11 -3.37 -11.30
N TYR A 160 25.62 -2.21 -10.91
CA TYR A 160 24.57 -1.51 -11.65
C TYR A 160 25.10 -1.12 -13.04
N THR A 161 24.25 -1.02 -14.03
CA THR A 161 24.62 -0.57 -15.38
C THR A 161 25.21 0.85 -15.31
N ASN A 162 26.48 0.98 -15.66
CA ASN A 162 27.24 2.24 -15.54
C ASN A 162 27.26 2.82 -14.09
N GLY A 163 27.18 1.98 -13.08
CA GLY A 163 27.11 2.38 -11.68
C GLY A 163 28.06 1.60 -10.76
N PRO A 164 27.96 1.82 -9.45
CA PRO A 164 28.80 1.15 -8.45
C PRO A 164 28.50 -0.35 -8.34
N GLU A 165 29.34 -1.04 -7.60
CA GLU A 165 29.06 -2.42 -7.16
C GLU A 165 27.85 -2.47 -6.24
N ILE A 166 27.09 -3.59 -6.35
CA ILE A 166 26.08 -3.97 -5.39
C ILE A 166 26.61 -5.08 -4.49
N GLY A 167 26.38 -4.98 -3.19
CA GLY A 167 26.72 -6.02 -2.21
C GLY A 167 25.49 -6.78 -1.74
N ASN A 168 25.69 -8.02 -1.31
CA ASN A 168 24.72 -8.74 -0.52
C ASN A 168 24.73 -8.23 0.93
N TRP A 169 23.61 -8.39 1.63
CA TRP A 169 23.44 -7.89 3.00
C TRP A 169 24.43 -8.46 4.02
N ASP A 170 25.01 -9.64 3.74
CA ASP A 170 25.99 -10.35 4.58
C ASP A 170 27.43 -10.21 4.07
N GLY A 171 27.65 -9.48 2.99
CA GLY A 171 28.96 -9.29 2.37
C GLY A 171 29.53 -10.56 1.71
N SER A 172 28.75 -11.63 1.58
CA SER A 172 29.19 -12.92 1.01
C SER A 172 28.57 -13.20 -0.36
N TYR A 173 29.10 -14.22 -1.05
CA TYR A 173 28.62 -14.69 -2.35
C TYR A 173 28.38 -16.20 -2.28
N GLN A 174 27.32 -16.70 -2.92
CA GLN A 174 26.96 -18.11 -2.92
C GLN A 174 27.23 -18.83 -4.25
N GLY A 175 27.76 -18.11 -5.25
CA GLY A 175 28.00 -18.67 -6.57
C GLY A 175 26.70 -19.00 -7.30
N LEU A 176 26.69 -20.09 -8.06
CA LEU A 176 25.54 -20.47 -8.88
C LEU A 176 24.42 -21.06 -8.03
N ILE A 177 23.32 -20.35 -7.91
CA ILE A 177 22.14 -20.71 -7.11
C ILE A 177 20.85 -20.57 -7.92
N THR A 178 19.81 -21.29 -7.50
CA THR A 178 18.48 -21.15 -8.13
C THR A 178 17.79 -19.84 -7.71
N LEU A 179 16.87 -19.34 -8.54
CA LEU A 179 16.00 -18.21 -8.20
C LEU A 179 15.31 -18.42 -6.85
N ARG A 180 14.80 -19.63 -6.59
CA ARG A 180 14.17 -19.99 -5.31
C ARG A 180 15.13 -19.78 -4.13
N GLN A 181 16.36 -20.27 -4.24
CA GLN A 181 17.38 -20.08 -3.20
C GLN A 181 17.72 -18.59 -3.05
N ALA A 182 17.94 -17.87 -4.17
CA ALA A 182 18.26 -16.45 -4.15
C ALA A 182 17.18 -15.63 -3.42
N LEU A 183 15.89 -15.89 -3.69
CA LEU A 183 14.78 -15.21 -3.04
C LEU A 183 14.66 -15.60 -1.57
N SER A 184 14.79 -16.89 -1.23
CA SER A 184 14.61 -17.39 0.15
C SER A 184 15.59 -16.77 1.15
N VAL A 185 16.81 -16.41 0.71
CA VAL A 185 17.83 -15.75 1.52
C VAL A 185 18.08 -14.30 1.09
N SER A 186 17.16 -13.76 0.28
CA SER A 186 17.14 -12.35 -0.10
C SER A 186 18.42 -11.81 -0.74
N ARG A 187 19.05 -12.58 -1.67
CA ARG A 187 20.27 -12.13 -2.36
C ARG A 187 20.00 -10.90 -3.24
N ASN A 188 20.84 -9.89 -3.14
CA ASN A 188 20.70 -8.65 -3.91
C ASN A 188 21.21 -8.80 -5.34
N ILE A 189 22.32 -9.51 -5.53
CA ILE A 189 22.97 -9.65 -6.83
C ILE A 189 22.11 -10.45 -7.81
N PRO A 190 21.57 -11.62 -7.46
CA PRO A 190 20.60 -12.31 -8.31
C PRO A 190 19.36 -11.48 -8.64
N ALA A 191 18.87 -10.68 -7.69
CA ALA A 191 17.74 -9.78 -7.92
C ALA A 191 18.06 -8.72 -8.97
N LEU A 192 19.18 -8.01 -8.83
CA LEU A 192 19.63 -7.04 -9.83
C LEU A 192 19.86 -7.70 -11.21
N LYS A 193 20.49 -8.88 -11.26
CA LYS A 193 20.69 -9.61 -12.52
C LYS A 193 19.36 -10.00 -13.18
N ALA A 194 18.35 -10.40 -12.40
CA ALA A 194 17.01 -10.68 -12.90
C ALA A 194 16.35 -9.41 -13.46
N PHE A 195 16.41 -8.31 -12.72
CA PHE A 195 15.89 -7.02 -13.16
C PHE A 195 16.55 -6.55 -14.49
N GLN A 196 17.87 -6.68 -14.61
CA GLN A 196 18.62 -6.29 -15.80
C GLN A 196 18.31 -7.13 -17.05
N GLN A 197 17.81 -8.37 -16.88
CA GLN A 197 17.44 -9.23 -17.99
C GLN A 197 16.06 -8.94 -18.56
N VAL A 198 15.19 -8.29 -17.81
CA VAL A 198 13.83 -7.95 -18.26
C VAL A 198 13.80 -6.54 -18.83
N ASP A 199 13.08 -6.37 -19.95
CA ASP A 199 12.86 -5.03 -20.50
C ASP A 199 12.12 -4.13 -19.49
N LYS A 200 12.64 -2.93 -19.24
CA LYS A 200 12.08 -1.99 -18.27
C LYS A 200 10.61 -1.63 -18.53
N LYS A 201 10.17 -1.62 -19.79
CA LYS A 201 8.75 -1.38 -20.11
C LYS A 201 7.89 -2.54 -19.64
N ASN A 202 8.37 -3.77 -19.78
CA ASN A 202 7.69 -4.96 -19.29
C ASN A 202 7.59 -4.94 -17.77
N ILE A 203 8.66 -4.57 -17.07
CA ILE A 203 8.63 -4.39 -15.61
C ILE A 203 7.57 -3.35 -15.23
N VAL A 204 7.58 -2.18 -15.87
CA VAL A 204 6.59 -1.12 -15.61
C VAL A 204 5.17 -1.58 -15.89
N THR A 205 4.96 -2.29 -16.99
CA THR A 205 3.62 -2.83 -17.35
C THR A 205 3.13 -3.82 -16.28
N PHE A 206 4.00 -4.73 -15.85
CA PHE A 206 3.67 -5.71 -14.80
C PHE A 206 3.31 -5.03 -13.49
N VAL A 207 4.17 -4.13 -13.02
CA VAL A 207 4.06 -3.46 -11.72
C VAL A 207 2.84 -2.51 -11.68
N ASN A 208 2.58 -1.77 -12.76
CA ASN A 208 1.39 -0.93 -12.87
C ASN A 208 0.11 -1.77 -12.90
N GLY A 209 0.17 -2.97 -13.49
CA GLY A 209 -0.94 -3.95 -13.44
C GLY A 209 -1.28 -4.44 -12.03
N LEU A 210 -0.33 -4.34 -11.09
CA LEU A 210 -0.54 -4.61 -9.66
C LEU A 210 -0.99 -3.37 -8.86
N GLY A 211 -1.19 -2.22 -9.52
CA GLY A 211 -1.61 -0.97 -8.87
C GLY A 211 -0.46 -0.14 -8.28
N ILE A 212 0.80 -0.50 -8.55
CA ILE A 212 1.96 0.27 -8.09
C ILE A 212 2.39 1.24 -9.19
N ASP A 213 2.25 2.55 -8.96
CA ASP A 213 2.55 3.60 -9.92
C ASP A 213 4.06 3.79 -10.15
N VAL A 214 4.56 3.25 -11.26
CA VAL A 214 5.94 3.43 -11.71
C VAL A 214 5.95 3.96 -13.14
N ALA A 215 6.75 4.98 -13.40
CA ALA A 215 6.86 5.59 -14.73
C ALA A 215 8.09 5.08 -15.49
N TYR A 216 7.91 4.84 -16.79
CA TYR A 216 9.02 4.49 -17.68
C TYR A 216 9.82 5.72 -18.11
N SER A 217 9.17 6.86 -18.25
CA SER A 217 9.78 8.12 -18.68
C SER A 217 9.05 9.33 -18.09
N THR A 218 9.68 10.49 -18.12
CA THR A 218 9.07 11.76 -17.70
C THR A 218 7.87 12.19 -18.56
N LYS A 219 7.63 11.49 -19.68
CA LYS A 219 6.48 11.71 -20.59
C LYS A 219 5.34 10.71 -20.32
N SER A 220 5.51 9.76 -19.41
CA SER A 220 4.46 8.83 -19.05
C SER A 220 3.34 9.56 -18.31
N GLU A 221 2.07 9.17 -18.56
CA GLU A 221 0.90 9.79 -17.90
C GLU A 221 0.95 9.66 -16.39
N ASN A 222 1.48 8.55 -15.89
CA ASN A 222 1.64 8.27 -14.46
C ASN A 222 2.97 8.78 -13.88
N TYR A 223 3.73 9.61 -14.61
CA TYR A 223 4.94 10.21 -14.05
C TYR A 223 4.59 11.14 -12.89
N LYS A 224 5.24 10.92 -11.75
CA LYS A 224 5.08 11.72 -10.53
C LYS A 224 6.43 12.21 -10.06
N LYS A 225 6.47 13.46 -9.62
CA LYS A 225 7.63 14.06 -8.98
C LYS A 225 7.21 14.76 -7.69
N ASN A 226 7.94 14.50 -6.64
CA ASN A 226 7.76 15.20 -5.37
C ASN A 226 8.47 16.55 -5.43
N GLU A 227 7.72 17.64 -5.39
CA GLU A 227 8.25 19.01 -5.50
C GLU A 227 9.11 19.42 -4.30
N ASN A 228 8.87 18.82 -3.13
CA ASN A 228 9.58 19.17 -1.90
C ASN A 228 11.01 18.60 -1.85
N ASN A 229 11.23 17.39 -2.37
CA ASN A 229 12.53 16.70 -2.29
C ASN A 229 13.11 16.30 -3.64
N GLY A 230 12.36 16.53 -4.73
CA GLY A 230 12.79 16.23 -6.11
C GLY A 230 12.79 14.75 -6.47
N SER A 231 12.36 13.85 -5.58
CA SER A 231 12.23 12.42 -5.90
C SER A 231 11.15 12.19 -6.95
N ASP A 232 11.30 11.15 -7.75
CA ASP A 232 10.32 10.76 -8.76
C ASP A 232 10.10 9.24 -8.79
N ASN A 233 9.06 8.80 -9.52
CA ASN A 233 8.71 7.40 -9.68
C ASN A 233 9.27 6.77 -10.96
N LEU A 234 10.33 7.34 -11.54
CA LEU A 234 10.99 6.75 -12.71
C LEU A 234 11.71 5.45 -12.35
N ILE A 235 11.44 4.42 -13.15
CA ILE A 235 12.06 3.11 -12.95
C ILE A 235 13.58 3.16 -13.17
N ASN A 236 14.30 2.62 -12.24
CA ASN A 236 15.76 2.45 -12.34
C ASN A 236 16.18 1.14 -11.63
N GLU A 237 17.43 0.76 -11.77
CA GLU A 237 17.92 -0.52 -11.25
C GLU A 237 17.93 -0.64 -9.71
N ALA A 238 17.89 0.48 -8.97
CA ALA A 238 17.78 0.41 -7.51
C ALA A 238 16.43 -0.17 -7.04
N TYR A 239 15.40 -0.13 -7.91
CA TYR A 239 14.11 -0.76 -7.64
C TYR A 239 14.22 -2.27 -7.43
N SER A 240 15.25 -2.94 -8.00
CA SER A 240 15.50 -4.38 -7.79
C SER A 240 15.72 -4.77 -6.33
N ILE A 241 16.15 -3.84 -5.48
CA ILE A 241 16.32 -4.07 -4.05
C ILE A 241 15.43 -3.14 -3.20
N GLY A 242 14.46 -2.49 -3.85
CA GLY A 242 13.50 -1.60 -3.22
C GLY A 242 14.02 -0.21 -2.86
N GLY A 243 15.10 0.22 -3.51
CA GLY A 243 15.67 1.58 -3.37
C GLY A 243 14.87 2.60 -4.19
N MET A 244 13.61 2.84 -3.84
CA MET A 244 12.72 3.76 -4.55
C MET A 244 12.73 5.13 -3.90
N SER A 245 13.16 6.17 -4.64
CA SER A 245 13.21 7.53 -4.12
C SER A 245 11.82 8.08 -3.78
N TYR A 246 10.81 7.75 -4.59
CA TYR A 246 9.41 8.17 -4.37
C TYR A 246 8.72 7.33 -3.30
N GLY A 247 9.02 6.03 -3.23
CA GLY A 247 8.39 5.07 -2.34
C GLY A 247 7.08 4.49 -2.88
N VAL A 248 6.52 3.57 -2.10
CA VAL A 248 5.19 2.95 -2.32
C VAL A 248 4.43 2.91 -0.99
N THR A 249 3.11 2.83 -1.06
CA THR A 249 2.22 2.62 0.10
C THR A 249 1.93 1.15 0.30
#